data_79a45b672a3233e31ae9e5de620a027e
#
_entry.id   79a45b672a3233e31ae9e5de620a027e
#
_cell.length_a   1.000
_cell.length_b   1.000
_cell.length_c   1.000
_cell.angle_alpha   90.00
_cell.angle_beta   90.00
_cell.angle_gamma   90.00
#
_symmetry.space_group_name_H-M   'P 1'
#
loop_
_entity.id
_entity.type
_entity.pdbx_description
1 polymer ?
#
loop_
_entity_poly.entity_id
_entity_poly.type
_entity_poly.pdbx_seq_one_letter_code
_entity_poly.pdbx_strand_id
1 'polypeptide(L)'
;VTPYLNAEGKNTLAVRLENEVESSRWYPGAGLYRNVHLIVNEEANIPMWGTQLTTPVVEDNFARVHLNTSWVMPEGKSPSSYRIVTEIKDADGKVVSKESKQLTDFDNQIFSQEFVVEKPMLWTPDTPYLYIAESKVYEGNTLKDESVTPFGIRSIEVIPDKGFFLNGKKT
;
A
#
# COMPACT_ATOMS: atom_id res chain seq x y z
N VAL A 1 3.71 -4.05 20.21
CA VAL A 1 4.73 -4.63 21.12
C VAL A 1 5.53 -3.57 21.88
N THR A 2 5.54 -2.30 21.40
CA THR A 2 6.35 -1.20 21.96
C THR A 2 6.31 -1.07 23.49
N PRO A 3 5.14 -1.15 24.19
CA PRO A 3 5.09 -1.02 25.65
C PRO A 3 5.80 -2.14 26.41
N TYR A 4 6.14 -3.23 25.72
CA TYR A 4 6.76 -4.42 26.32
C TYR A 4 8.22 -4.59 25.94
N LEU A 5 8.79 -3.63 25.19
CA LEU A 5 10.19 -3.70 24.79
C LEU A 5 11.12 -3.34 25.96
N ASN A 6 12.14 -4.15 26.13
CA ASN A 6 13.28 -3.81 26.98
C ASN A 6 14.34 -3.13 26.09
N ALA A 7 14.56 -1.84 26.30
CA ALA A 7 15.50 -1.04 25.52
C ALA A 7 16.97 -1.42 25.79
N GLU A 8 17.28 -1.96 26.97
CA GLU A 8 18.66 -2.25 27.42
C GLU A 8 18.99 -3.74 27.39
N GLY A 9 18.07 -4.58 26.93
CA GLY A 9 18.24 -6.02 27.03
C GLY A 9 17.70 -6.82 25.86
N LYS A 10 17.77 -8.14 26.03
CA LYS A 10 17.22 -9.07 25.05
C LYS A 10 15.70 -9.08 25.12
N ASN A 11 15.05 -8.96 23.98
CA ASN A 11 13.62 -9.15 23.82
C ASN A 11 13.32 -10.54 23.22
N THR A 12 12.27 -11.18 23.71
CA THR A 12 11.81 -12.47 23.20
C THR A 12 10.33 -12.35 22.80
N LEU A 13 10.03 -12.67 21.56
CA LEU A 13 8.66 -12.79 21.05
C LEU A 13 8.29 -14.27 21.05
N ALA A 14 7.23 -14.62 21.78
CA ALA A 14 6.67 -15.97 21.77
C ALA A 14 5.26 -15.95 21.14
N VAL A 15 5.00 -16.87 20.22
CA VAL A 15 3.71 -17.05 19.59
C VAL A 15 3.13 -18.37 20.03
N ARG A 16 1.96 -18.34 20.70
CA ARG A 16 1.20 -19.53 21.05
C ARG A 16 0.06 -19.71 20.05
N LEU A 17 -0.02 -20.91 19.49
CA LEU A 17 -1.10 -21.32 18.59
C LEU A 17 -1.88 -22.44 19.25
N GLU A 18 -3.18 -22.28 19.36
CA GLU A 18 -4.09 -23.33 19.85
C GLU A 18 -4.90 -23.86 18.68
N ASN A 19 -4.82 -25.16 18.51
CA ASN A 19 -5.53 -25.88 17.48
C ASN A 19 -6.55 -26.79 18.16
N GLU A 20 -7.80 -26.32 18.26
CA GLU A 20 -8.85 -27.07 18.94
C GLU A 20 -9.29 -28.27 18.09
N VAL A 21 -9.47 -29.42 18.75
CA VAL A 21 -9.98 -30.64 18.14
C VAL A 21 -11.45 -30.40 17.72
N GLU A 22 -11.83 -30.91 16.55
CA GLU A 22 -13.21 -30.80 16.03
C GLU A 22 -13.71 -29.36 15.78
N SER A 23 -12.80 -28.38 15.68
CA SER A 23 -13.17 -26.97 15.46
C SER A 23 -13.62 -26.67 14.02
N SER A 24 -13.40 -27.59 13.06
CA SER A 24 -13.69 -27.38 11.64
C SER A 24 -13.95 -28.70 10.91
N ARG A 25 -14.58 -28.61 9.73
CA ARG A 25 -14.81 -29.76 8.82
C ARG A 25 -13.53 -30.31 8.16
N TRP A 26 -12.43 -29.58 8.26
CA TRP A 26 -11.15 -29.90 7.64
C TRP A 26 -10.13 -30.20 8.72
N TYR A 27 -8.99 -30.77 8.32
CA TYR A 27 -7.91 -30.92 9.30
C TYR A 27 -7.54 -29.57 9.87
N PRO A 28 -7.71 -29.31 11.14
CA PRO A 28 -7.17 -28.12 11.73
C PRO A 28 -5.64 -28.23 11.72
N GLY A 29 -4.99 -27.27 11.05
CA GLY A 29 -3.55 -27.12 11.03
C GLY A 29 -3.19 -25.74 11.55
N ALA A 30 -2.27 -25.68 12.50
CA ALA A 30 -1.78 -24.43 13.04
C ALA A 30 -0.24 -24.39 12.97
N GLY A 31 0.30 -23.21 12.66
CA GLY A 31 1.74 -23.02 12.54
C GLY A 31 2.10 -21.68 11.93
N LEU A 32 3.36 -21.27 12.11
CA LEU A 32 3.95 -20.15 11.39
C LEU A 32 4.46 -20.66 10.05
N TYR A 33 3.79 -20.35 8.96
CA TYR A 33 4.16 -20.82 7.63
C TYR A 33 4.51 -19.68 6.64
N ARG A 34 4.28 -18.44 7.04
CA ARG A 34 4.66 -17.23 6.27
C ARG A 34 5.71 -16.43 7.03
N ASN A 35 6.33 -15.49 6.30
CA ASN A 35 7.32 -14.59 6.88
C ASN A 35 6.70 -13.77 8.02
N VAL A 36 7.48 -13.60 9.08
CA VAL A 36 7.17 -12.71 10.19
C VAL A 36 8.01 -11.46 10.03
N HIS A 37 7.38 -10.31 10.02
CA HIS A 37 8.05 -9.01 9.86
C HIS A 37 7.94 -8.22 11.16
N LEU A 38 9.05 -7.64 11.59
CA LEU A 38 9.05 -6.59 12.61
C LEU A 38 9.10 -5.24 11.90
N ILE A 39 8.06 -4.42 12.11
CA ILE A 39 7.99 -3.06 11.60
C ILE A 39 8.33 -2.12 12.74
N VAL A 40 9.30 -1.24 12.50
CA VAL A 40 9.73 -0.22 13.45
C VAL A 40 9.52 1.12 12.78
N ASN A 41 8.59 1.89 13.32
CA ASN A 41 8.27 3.23 12.84
C ASN A 41 8.60 4.26 13.91
N GLU A 42 8.86 5.49 13.48
CA GLU A 42 8.84 6.65 14.37
C GLU A 42 7.39 7.02 14.75
N GLU A 43 7.23 8.00 15.64
CA GLU A 43 5.92 8.49 16.06
C GLU A 43 5.11 9.02 14.86
N ALA A 44 5.77 9.74 13.94
CA ALA A 44 5.21 10.19 12.67
C ALA A 44 5.49 9.15 11.58
N ASN A 45 4.46 8.47 11.08
CA ASN A 45 4.66 7.37 10.13
C ASN A 45 3.45 7.10 9.21
N ILE A 46 3.70 6.35 8.14
CA ILE A 46 2.67 5.69 7.34
C ILE A 46 2.33 4.36 8.05
N PRO A 47 1.09 4.19 8.55
CA PRO A 47 0.76 2.98 9.30
C PRO A 47 0.77 1.76 8.38
N MET A 48 0.93 0.58 8.97
CA MET A 48 0.75 -0.68 8.24
C MET A 48 -0.63 -0.71 7.58
N TRP A 49 -0.68 -1.09 6.29
CA TRP A 49 -1.89 -1.00 5.44
C TRP A 49 -2.38 0.43 5.19
N GLY A 50 -1.56 1.44 5.48
CA GLY A 50 -1.91 2.85 5.30
C GLY A 50 -1.96 3.32 3.85
N THR A 51 -1.61 2.49 2.89
CA THR A 51 -1.62 2.82 1.47
C THR A 51 -2.76 2.08 0.76
N GLN A 52 -3.69 2.84 0.17
CA GLN A 52 -4.75 2.31 -0.68
C GLN A 52 -4.56 2.83 -2.10
N LEU A 53 -4.43 1.91 -3.06
CA LEU A 53 -4.21 2.24 -4.47
C LEU A 53 -5.29 1.59 -5.33
N THR A 54 -5.86 2.39 -6.26
CA THR A 54 -6.85 1.94 -7.23
C THR A 54 -6.52 2.46 -8.63
N THR A 55 -7.03 1.78 -9.66
CA THR A 55 -6.93 2.19 -11.06
C THR A 55 -8.33 2.40 -11.66
N PRO A 56 -9.00 3.51 -11.31
CA PRO A 56 -10.41 3.72 -11.63
C PRO A 56 -10.69 3.89 -13.13
N VAL A 57 -9.70 4.30 -13.90
CA VAL A 57 -9.80 4.45 -15.35
C VAL A 57 -8.61 3.76 -16.00
N VAL A 58 -8.89 2.83 -16.91
CA VAL A 58 -7.88 2.12 -17.70
C VAL A 58 -8.33 2.14 -19.15
N GLU A 59 -7.59 2.86 -19.97
CA GLU A 59 -7.81 3.04 -21.41
C GLU A 59 -6.54 2.59 -22.18
N ASP A 60 -6.65 2.45 -23.48
CA ASP A 60 -5.53 2.01 -24.32
C ASP A 60 -4.32 2.96 -24.25
N ASN A 61 -4.57 4.26 -24.10
CA ASN A 61 -3.53 5.30 -24.15
C ASN A 61 -3.08 5.78 -22.78
N PHE A 62 -3.89 5.57 -21.74
CA PHE A 62 -3.55 6.01 -20.39
C PHE A 62 -4.32 5.22 -19.32
N ALA A 63 -3.79 5.24 -18.11
CA ALA A 63 -4.51 4.84 -16.90
C ALA A 63 -4.45 5.95 -15.84
N ARG A 64 -5.53 6.10 -15.08
CA ARG A 64 -5.53 6.92 -13.86
C ARG A 64 -5.26 6.02 -12.66
N VAL A 65 -4.33 6.45 -11.83
CA VAL A 65 -4.01 5.80 -10.57
C VAL A 65 -4.41 6.74 -9.46
N HIS A 66 -5.25 6.27 -8.56
CA HIS A 66 -5.65 7.00 -7.37
C HIS A 66 -4.99 6.36 -6.15
N LEU A 67 -4.26 7.16 -5.38
CA LEU A 67 -3.49 6.73 -4.22
C LEU A 67 -3.90 7.54 -2.99
N ASN A 68 -4.38 6.85 -1.97
CA ASN A 68 -4.60 7.40 -0.64
C ASN A 68 -3.54 6.85 0.31
N THR A 69 -2.82 7.75 0.98
CA THR A 69 -1.80 7.39 1.97
C THR A 69 -2.20 7.98 3.31
N SER A 70 -2.53 7.12 4.26
CA SER A 70 -2.78 7.51 5.65
C SER A 70 -1.49 7.93 6.33
N TRP A 71 -1.57 8.91 7.22
CA TRP A 71 -0.45 9.45 7.96
C TRP A 71 -0.76 9.51 9.45
N VAL A 72 0.06 8.89 10.28
CA VAL A 72 0.00 9.07 11.73
C VAL A 72 0.85 10.26 12.09
N MET A 73 0.23 11.24 12.73
CA MET A 73 0.88 12.51 13.09
C MET A 73 1.02 12.60 14.61
N PRO A 74 2.19 13.02 15.11
CA PRO A 74 2.38 13.28 16.52
C PRO A 74 1.43 14.35 17.06
N GLU A 75 1.05 14.22 18.33
CA GLU A 75 0.19 15.18 19.00
C GLU A 75 0.83 16.59 19.01
N GLY A 76 0.02 17.61 18.78
CA GLY A 76 0.45 19.01 18.76
C GLY A 76 1.15 19.46 17.47
N LYS A 77 1.29 18.59 16.48
CA LYS A 77 1.83 18.97 15.16
C LYS A 77 0.75 19.51 14.24
N SER A 78 1.14 20.35 13.28
CA SER A 78 0.24 20.85 12.24
C SER A 78 0.30 19.95 11.00
N PRO A 79 -0.83 19.49 10.45
CA PRO A 79 -0.86 18.72 9.20
C PRO A 79 -0.17 19.45 8.03
N SER A 80 -0.32 20.78 7.97
CA SER A 80 0.32 21.59 6.93
C SER A 80 1.85 21.58 6.97
N SER A 81 2.47 21.05 8.03
CA SER A 81 3.92 20.84 8.08
C SER A 81 4.38 19.65 7.22
N TYR A 82 3.45 18.75 6.84
CA TYR A 82 3.77 17.50 6.15
C TYR A 82 3.43 17.58 4.67
N ARG A 83 4.32 17.06 3.85
CA ARG A 83 4.21 16.96 2.40
C ARG A 83 4.59 15.56 1.96
N ILE A 84 3.78 14.94 1.10
CA ILE A 84 4.10 13.69 0.44
C ILE A 84 4.64 13.95 -0.97
N VAL A 85 5.64 13.19 -1.37
CA VAL A 85 6.12 13.09 -2.75
C VAL A 85 6.00 11.64 -3.16
N THR A 86 5.21 11.36 -4.20
CA THR A 86 5.07 10.01 -4.71
C THR A 86 5.52 9.94 -6.16
N GLU A 87 6.32 8.93 -6.46
CA GLU A 87 6.78 8.57 -7.79
C GLU A 87 6.17 7.22 -8.18
N ILE A 88 5.52 7.19 -9.34
CA ILE A 88 5.14 5.94 -9.98
C ILE A 88 6.27 5.53 -10.90
N LYS A 89 6.82 4.33 -10.67
CA LYS A 89 7.94 3.76 -11.42
C LYS A 89 7.49 2.52 -12.18
N ASP A 90 8.02 2.34 -13.37
CA ASP A 90 7.86 1.11 -14.14
C ASP A 90 8.78 -0.01 -13.61
N ALA A 91 8.73 -1.19 -14.26
CA ALA A 91 9.52 -2.35 -13.85
C ALA A 91 11.04 -2.13 -13.98
N ASP A 92 11.46 -1.18 -14.81
CA ASP A 92 12.88 -0.82 -14.99
C ASP A 92 13.32 0.29 -13.99
N GLY A 93 12.42 0.73 -13.12
CA GLY A 93 12.66 1.77 -12.13
C GLY A 93 12.59 3.19 -12.67
N LYS A 94 12.16 3.38 -13.91
CA LYS A 94 11.97 4.70 -14.52
C LYS A 94 10.71 5.35 -13.97
N VAL A 95 10.81 6.61 -13.56
CA VAL A 95 9.66 7.42 -13.13
C VAL A 95 8.77 7.72 -14.34
N VAL A 96 7.52 7.24 -14.30
CA VAL A 96 6.51 7.46 -15.35
C VAL A 96 5.46 8.50 -14.95
N SER A 97 5.30 8.73 -13.64
CA SER A 97 4.44 9.82 -13.13
C SER A 97 4.93 10.24 -11.75
N LYS A 98 4.69 11.50 -11.37
CA LYS A 98 5.14 12.04 -10.07
C LYS A 98 4.19 13.13 -9.61
N GLU A 99 3.87 13.13 -8.32
CA GLU A 99 3.10 14.19 -7.67
C GLU A 99 3.71 14.55 -6.32
N SER A 100 3.56 15.82 -5.94
CA SER A 100 3.88 16.32 -4.61
C SER A 100 2.67 17.04 -4.05
N LYS A 101 2.23 16.66 -2.85
CA LYS A 101 1.03 17.21 -2.23
C LYS A 101 1.25 17.49 -0.75
N GLN A 102 0.69 18.61 -0.29
CA GLN A 102 0.64 18.97 1.12
C GLN A 102 -0.49 18.21 1.81
N LEU A 103 -0.33 17.84 3.08
CA LEU A 103 -1.43 17.28 3.86
C LEU A 103 -2.49 18.35 4.11
N THR A 104 -3.70 18.13 3.58
CA THR A 104 -4.83 19.07 3.67
C THR A 104 -6.05 18.46 4.34
N ASP A 105 -6.12 17.15 4.46
CA ASP A 105 -7.19 16.46 5.19
C ASP A 105 -6.81 16.37 6.68
N PHE A 106 -7.31 17.30 7.46
CA PHE A 106 -7.03 17.39 8.89
C PHE A 106 -7.75 16.33 9.71
N ASP A 107 -8.93 15.92 9.27
CA ASP A 107 -9.78 15.01 10.04
C ASP A 107 -9.31 13.55 9.89
N ASN A 108 -8.93 13.17 8.66
CA ASN A 108 -8.56 11.80 8.35
C ASN A 108 -7.05 11.58 8.23
N GLN A 109 -6.27 12.67 8.18
CA GLN A 109 -4.80 12.60 7.98
C GLN A 109 -4.42 11.76 6.76
N ILE A 110 -5.08 12.03 5.63
CA ILE A 110 -4.89 11.29 4.37
C ILE A 110 -4.32 12.22 3.30
N PHE A 111 -3.26 11.78 2.64
CA PHE A 111 -2.82 12.33 1.36
C PHE A 111 -3.55 11.61 0.23
N SER A 112 -4.37 12.33 -0.53
CA SER A 112 -5.01 11.80 -1.73
C SER A 112 -4.32 12.35 -2.96
N GLN A 113 -3.80 11.48 -3.82
CA GLN A 113 -3.03 11.81 -5.01
C GLN A 113 -3.61 11.11 -6.24
N GLU A 114 -3.49 11.75 -7.40
CA GLU A 114 -3.91 11.18 -8.68
C GLU A 114 -2.75 11.25 -9.68
N PHE A 115 -2.54 10.14 -10.39
CA PHE A 115 -1.48 10.01 -11.38
C PHE A 115 -2.06 9.58 -12.71
N VAL A 116 -1.40 9.99 -13.79
CA VAL A 116 -1.67 9.48 -15.13
C VAL A 116 -0.43 8.70 -15.58
N VAL A 117 -0.65 7.47 -16.00
CA VAL A 117 0.36 6.62 -16.63
C VAL A 117 0.02 6.50 -18.10
N GLU A 118 0.87 7.06 -18.95
CA GLU A 118 0.74 7.02 -20.41
C GLU A 118 1.09 5.64 -20.95
N LYS A 119 0.28 5.11 -21.88
CA LYS A 119 0.49 3.81 -22.54
C LYS A 119 0.83 2.70 -21.55
N PRO A 120 -0.04 2.42 -20.57
CA PRO A 120 0.28 1.50 -19.49
C PRO A 120 0.46 0.06 -19.99
N MET A 121 1.42 -0.64 -19.40
CA MET A 121 1.49 -2.10 -19.49
C MET A 121 0.50 -2.69 -18.51
N LEU A 122 -0.53 -3.37 -19.04
CA LEU A 122 -1.59 -3.92 -18.21
C LEU A 122 -1.17 -5.24 -17.56
N TRP A 123 -1.58 -5.39 -16.31
CA TRP A 123 -1.40 -6.64 -15.58
C TRP A 123 -2.37 -7.70 -16.07
N THR A 124 -1.86 -8.89 -16.38
CA THR A 124 -2.62 -10.10 -16.63
C THR A 124 -1.98 -11.29 -15.91
N PRO A 125 -2.67 -12.44 -15.73
CA PRO A 125 -2.04 -13.66 -15.21
C PRO A 125 -0.84 -14.14 -16.02
N ASP A 126 -0.88 -13.96 -17.35
CA ASP A 126 0.18 -14.39 -18.28
C ASP A 126 1.35 -13.38 -18.29
N THR A 127 1.05 -12.11 -18.09
CA THR A 127 2.03 -11.01 -18.02
C THR A 127 1.76 -10.17 -16.78
N PRO A 128 2.22 -10.62 -15.61
CA PRO A 128 1.96 -9.94 -14.34
C PRO A 128 2.84 -8.71 -14.14
N TYR A 129 2.69 -7.72 -15.03
CA TYR A 129 3.49 -6.49 -14.99
C TYR A 129 3.12 -5.65 -13.79
N LEU A 130 4.13 -5.22 -13.02
CA LEU A 130 3.96 -4.41 -11.84
C LEU A 130 4.67 -3.07 -11.97
N TYR A 131 3.97 -2.04 -11.54
CA TYR A 131 4.49 -0.72 -11.22
C TYR A 131 4.80 -0.63 -9.73
N ILE A 132 5.54 0.39 -9.34
CA ILE A 132 5.85 0.69 -7.95
C ILE A 132 5.42 2.13 -7.67
N ALA A 133 4.60 2.33 -6.65
CA ALA A 133 4.35 3.63 -6.04
C ALA A 133 5.32 3.81 -4.87
N GLU A 134 6.30 4.68 -5.01
CA GLU A 134 7.24 5.07 -3.96
C GLU A 134 6.80 6.40 -3.37
N SER A 135 6.31 6.38 -2.13
CA SER A 135 5.78 7.53 -1.42
C SER A 135 6.71 7.93 -0.29
N LYS A 136 7.11 9.19 -0.24
CA LYS A 136 7.98 9.77 0.78
C LYS A 136 7.29 10.94 1.47
N VAL A 137 7.19 10.89 2.79
CA VAL A 137 6.61 11.97 3.59
C VAL A 137 7.71 12.79 4.24
N TYR A 138 7.59 14.10 4.11
CA TYR A 138 8.55 15.08 4.62
C TYR A 138 7.88 16.03 5.61
N GLU A 139 8.58 16.37 6.68
CA GLU A 139 8.32 17.55 7.50
C GLU A 139 9.34 18.62 7.12
N GLY A 140 8.89 19.67 6.43
CA GLY A 140 9.80 20.59 5.76
C GLY A 140 10.68 19.89 4.72
N ASN A 141 11.98 19.81 4.98
CA ASN A 141 12.97 19.11 4.14
C ASN A 141 13.44 17.77 4.73
N THR A 142 12.94 17.40 5.91
CA THR A 142 13.33 16.17 6.60
C THR A 142 12.42 15.04 6.19
N LEU A 143 12.99 13.95 5.65
CA LEU A 143 12.26 12.71 5.39
C LEU A 143 11.84 12.11 6.73
N LYS A 144 10.56 11.79 6.87
CA LYS A 144 9.98 11.17 8.08
C LYS A 144 9.71 9.69 7.88
N ASP A 145 9.13 9.35 6.74
CA ASP A 145 8.83 7.95 6.44
C ASP A 145 8.68 7.74 4.94
N GLU A 146 8.78 6.47 4.53
CA GLU A 146 8.60 6.07 3.15
C GLU A 146 7.82 4.76 3.04
N SER A 147 7.07 4.62 1.95
CA SER A 147 6.31 3.42 1.62
C SER A 147 6.53 3.04 0.17
N VAL A 148 6.73 1.75 -0.07
CA VAL A 148 6.89 1.17 -1.41
C VAL A 148 5.75 0.18 -1.64
N THR A 149 4.89 0.51 -2.61
CA THR A 149 3.68 -0.27 -2.90
C THR A 149 3.72 -0.77 -4.34
N PRO A 150 3.96 -2.08 -4.57
CA PRO A 150 3.82 -2.66 -5.90
C PRO A 150 2.35 -2.80 -6.28
N PHE A 151 2.02 -2.50 -7.55
CA PHE A 151 0.66 -2.62 -8.05
C PHE A 151 0.62 -2.95 -9.55
N GLY A 152 -0.47 -3.61 -9.99
CA GLY A 152 -0.75 -3.85 -11.40
C GLY A 152 -1.87 -2.95 -11.90
N ILE A 153 -1.69 -2.34 -13.06
CA ILE A 153 -2.75 -1.58 -13.73
C ILE A 153 -3.65 -2.57 -14.47
N ARG A 154 -4.93 -2.61 -14.09
CA ARG A 154 -5.93 -3.48 -14.71
C ARG A 154 -7.33 -2.95 -14.53
N SER A 155 -8.23 -3.29 -15.44
CA SER A 155 -9.67 -3.12 -15.27
C SER A 155 -10.32 -4.47 -14.97
N ILE A 156 -11.31 -4.45 -14.06
CA ILE A 156 -12.11 -5.62 -13.71
C ILE A 156 -13.58 -5.24 -13.87
N GLU A 157 -14.32 -6.04 -14.59
CA GLU A 157 -15.74 -5.84 -14.78
C GLU A 157 -16.49 -7.18 -14.64
N VAL A 158 -17.59 -7.15 -13.92
CA VAL A 158 -18.53 -8.28 -13.83
C VAL A 158 -19.84 -7.88 -14.49
N ILE A 159 -20.14 -8.47 -15.65
CA ILE A 159 -21.35 -8.15 -16.40
C ILE A 159 -22.36 -9.29 -16.15
N PRO A 160 -23.58 -8.98 -15.65
CA PRO A 160 -24.63 -9.99 -15.49
C PRO A 160 -24.84 -10.78 -16.78
N ASP A 161 -24.99 -12.09 -16.67
CA ASP A 161 -25.17 -13.05 -17.76
C ASP A 161 -24.00 -13.18 -18.75
N LYS A 162 -22.98 -12.31 -18.67
CA LYS A 162 -21.79 -12.38 -19.55
C LYS A 162 -20.55 -12.90 -18.81
N GLY A 163 -20.47 -12.69 -17.49
CA GLY A 163 -19.39 -13.19 -16.64
C GLY A 163 -18.33 -12.14 -16.31
N PHE A 164 -17.13 -12.61 -16.03
CA PHE A 164 -15.98 -11.81 -15.58
C PHE A 164 -15.13 -11.35 -16.76
N PHE A 165 -14.73 -10.09 -16.73
CA PHE A 165 -13.86 -9.48 -17.73
C PHE A 165 -12.64 -8.87 -17.06
N LEU A 166 -11.46 -9.16 -17.61
CA LEU A 166 -10.20 -8.57 -17.24
C LEU A 166 -9.64 -7.79 -18.43
N ASN A 167 -9.39 -6.50 -18.24
CA ASN A 167 -8.93 -5.60 -19.32
C ASN A 167 -9.80 -5.70 -20.58
N GLY A 168 -11.12 -5.71 -20.41
CA GLY A 168 -12.11 -5.83 -21.48
C GLY A 168 -12.23 -7.21 -22.14
N LYS A 169 -11.43 -8.20 -21.73
CA LYS A 169 -11.49 -9.57 -22.26
C LYS A 169 -12.21 -10.49 -21.27
N LYS A 170 -13.13 -11.29 -21.79
CA LYS A 170 -13.79 -12.32 -20.99
C LYS A 170 -12.78 -13.37 -20.57
N THR A 171 -12.78 -13.70 -19.29
CA THR A 171 -11.86 -14.67 -18.66
C THR A 171 -12.66 -15.82 -18.09
#